data_08910c10b0d35c25c174f4662ed2a0a1
#
_entry.id   08910c10b0d35c25c174f4662ed2a0a1
#
_cell.length_a   1.000
_cell.length_b   1.000
_cell.length_c   1.000
_cell.angle_alpha   90.00
_cell.angle_beta   90.00
_cell.angle_gamma   90.00
#
_symmetry.space_group_name_H-M   'P 1'
#
loop_
_entity.id
_entity.type
_entity.pdbx_description
1 polymer ?
#
loop_
_entity_poly.entity_id
_entity_poly.type
_entity_poly.pdbx_seq_one_letter_code
_entity_poly.pdbx_strand_id
1 'polypeptide(L)'
;MSDFVFKAPLNSLSLGNVSFNILREAFLHGSNVSLFNIGQNPDLSAYNKIDNDFKDWIIESHSKRYSSSNKDTPSLQLWHINGSENRITSPQTLFTFYEVDSPTETEKNIANLQDNITFSSSYAKRNFENCGCKNVHSVPLGFDNDFYITNKKYLEDKIHFGLIGKFEKRKHTAKILKAWASKYGNNYDYQLTCCITNPFYKPEQMNQAIAHALDGKSYGNISFLPYLKTNSEVNDLMNAVDIDLSGLSGAEGWNLPSFNCTALGKWSIVLNCTSHLDWADSSNCILVEPDGKIPIYDGVFFKEGGAFNQGSMYDISHEKIIETFERAEKLAGHENKNGIKLQKKFTYKKTFNKLLKILIP
;
A
#
# COMPACT_ATOMS: atom_id res chain seq x y z
N MET A 1 -0.85 27.63 14.40
CA MET A 1 -0.87 27.04 13.05
C MET A 1 0.51 26.51 12.75
N SER A 2 0.61 25.30 12.22
CA SER A 2 1.91 24.70 11.90
C SER A 2 2.17 24.94 10.41
N ASP A 3 3.26 25.63 10.11
CA ASP A 3 3.66 25.92 8.73
C ASP A 3 4.69 24.91 8.29
N PHE A 4 4.45 24.23 7.17
CA PHE A 4 5.43 23.30 6.60
C PHE A 4 5.30 23.14 5.08
N VAL A 5 6.38 22.74 4.45
CA VAL A 5 6.38 22.31 3.05
C VAL A 5 5.99 20.85 2.99
N PHE A 6 5.03 20.51 2.13
CA PHE A 6 4.72 19.12 1.81
C PHE A 6 5.08 18.82 0.35
N LYS A 7 6.10 18.00 0.15
CA LYS A 7 6.53 17.54 -1.17
C LYS A 7 6.09 16.09 -1.38
N ALA A 8 5.08 15.86 -2.21
CA ALA A 8 4.47 14.54 -2.34
C ALA A 8 3.72 14.39 -3.67
N PRO A 9 3.51 13.17 -4.19
CA PRO A 9 2.62 12.96 -5.32
C PRO A 9 1.16 13.11 -4.87
N LEU A 10 0.31 13.60 -5.74
CA LEU A 10 -1.14 13.62 -5.54
C LEU A 10 -1.80 13.04 -6.78
N ASN A 11 -2.19 11.78 -6.71
CA ASN A 11 -2.75 10.98 -7.79
C ASN A 11 -3.45 9.72 -7.24
N SER A 12 -4.00 8.88 -8.11
CA SER A 12 -4.73 7.65 -7.75
C SER A 12 -3.88 6.47 -7.28
N LEU A 13 -2.54 6.60 -7.24
CA LEU A 13 -1.66 5.52 -6.78
C LEU A 13 -1.48 5.54 -5.25
N SER A 14 -0.88 4.49 -4.69
CA SER A 14 -0.75 4.31 -3.23
C SER A 14 -0.13 5.49 -2.49
N LEU A 15 0.99 6.04 -3.01
CA LEU A 15 1.61 7.24 -2.41
C LEU A 15 0.68 8.46 -2.50
N GLY A 16 -0.02 8.62 -3.62
CA GLY A 16 -1.00 9.70 -3.80
C GLY A 16 -2.18 9.61 -2.83
N ASN A 17 -2.70 8.40 -2.59
CA ASN A 17 -3.75 8.17 -1.60
C ASN A 17 -3.28 8.53 -0.18
N VAL A 18 -2.04 8.15 0.17
CA VAL A 18 -1.47 8.53 1.47
C VAL A 18 -1.26 10.04 1.58
N SER A 19 -0.77 10.69 0.52
CA SER A 19 -0.63 12.15 0.45
C SER A 19 -1.96 12.86 0.65
N PHE A 20 -3.00 12.41 -0.03
CA PHE A 20 -4.34 12.97 0.08
C PHE A 20 -4.88 12.91 1.51
N ASN A 21 -4.73 11.77 2.17
CA ASN A 21 -5.17 11.61 3.55
C ASN A 21 -4.35 12.43 4.55
N ILE A 22 -3.04 12.58 4.33
CA ILE A 22 -2.19 13.48 5.14
C ILE A 22 -2.63 14.94 4.95
N LEU A 23 -2.90 15.37 3.71
CA LEU A 23 -3.40 16.72 3.43
C LEU A 23 -4.78 16.97 4.07
N ARG A 24 -5.67 15.97 4.05
CA ARG A 24 -6.97 16.06 4.71
C ARG A 24 -6.82 16.33 6.21
N GLU A 25 -5.92 15.63 6.88
CA GLU A 25 -5.65 15.84 8.30
C GLU A 25 -4.96 17.19 8.57
N ALA A 26 -4.08 17.64 7.67
CA ALA A 26 -3.46 18.96 7.75
C ALA A 26 -4.48 20.09 7.62
N PHE A 27 -5.44 19.97 6.69
CA PHE A 27 -6.55 20.88 6.53
C PHE A 27 -7.43 20.94 7.80
N LEU A 28 -7.84 19.77 8.32
CA LEU A 28 -8.64 19.67 9.55
C LEU A 28 -7.90 20.21 10.78
N HIS A 29 -6.58 20.13 10.80
CA HIS A 29 -5.71 20.69 11.84
C HIS A 29 -5.56 22.22 11.73
N GLY A 30 -5.92 22.81 10.59
CA GLY A 30 -5.70 24.24 10.31
C GLY A 30 -4.23 24.58 10.01
N SER A 31 -3.47 23.63 9.47
CA SER A 31 -2.07 23.85 9.09
C SER A 31 -2.00 24.71 7.83
N ASN A 32 -0.96 25.56 7.75
CA ASN A 32 -0.60 26.24 6.53
C ASN A 32 0.44 25.41 5.77
N VAL A 33 0.06 24.88 4.62
CA VAL A 33 0.89 23.95 3.84
C VAL A 33 1.30 24.59 2.52
N SER A 34 2.60 24.53 2.22
CA SER A 34 3.15 24.83 0.89
C SER A 34 3.28 23.51 0.14
N LEU A 35 2.31 23.20 -0.76
CA LEU A 35 2.26 21.90 -1.45
C LEU A 35 3.10 21.90 -2.73
N PHE A 36 4.16 21.10 -2.74
CA PHE A 36 4.98 20.82 -3.93
C PHE A 36 4.63 19.43 -4.46
N ASN A 37 3.78 19.38 -5.50
CA ASN A 37 3.40 18.11 -6.11
C ASN A 37 4.58 17.47 -6.85
N ILE A 38 4.83 16.20 -6.59
CA ILE A 38 5.81 15.38 -7.33
C ILE A 38 5.11 14.82 -8.57
N GLY A 39 5.65 15.14 -9.74
CA GLY A 39 5.05 14.83 -11.04
C GLY A 39 4.38 16.07 -11.66
N GLN A 40 3.29 15.85 -12.38
CA GLN A 40 2.51 16.93 -13.00
C GLN A 40 1.63 17.67 -11.97
N ASN A 41 0.57 18.32 -12.42
CA ASN A 41 -0.40 18.96 -11.53
C ASN A 41 -1.06 17.95 -10.59
N PRO A 42 -1.54 18.39 -9.41
CA PRO A 42 -2.34 17.56 -8.52
C PRO A 42 -3.52 16.91 -9.24
N ASP A 43 -3.62 15.58 -9.17
CA ASP A 43 -4.74 14.82 -9.72
C ASP A 43 -5.64 14.32 -8.59
N LEU A 44 -6.84 14.86 -8.53
CA LEU A 44 -7.86 14.54 -7.52
C LEU A 44 -8.97 13.63 -8.07
N SER A 45 -8.83 13.10 -9.27
CA SER A 45 -9.87 12.33 -9.97
C SER A 45 -10.28 11.04 -9.27
N ALA A 46 -9.39 10.48 -8.43
CA ALA A 46 -9.68 9.27 -7.66
C ALA A 46 -10.66 9.50 -6.49
N TYR A 47 -10.85 10.75 -6.06
CA TYR A 47 -11.57 11.11 -4.83
C TYR A 47 -12.94 11.70 -5.14
N ASN A 48 -13.97 10.86 -5.22
CA ASN A 48 -15.32 11.27 -5.64
C ASN A 48 -16.06 12.12 -4.59
N LYS A 49 -15.67 12.06 -3.33
CA LYS A 49 -16.32 12.72 -2.21
C LYS A 49 -15.38 13.73 -1.55
N ILE A 50 -14.81 14.62 -2.36
CA ILE A 50 -13.97 15.69 -1.84
C ILE A 50 -14.86 16.90 -1.48
N ASP A 51 -14.67 17.42 -0.29
CA ASP A 51 -15.25 18.68 0.16
C ASP A 51 -14.67 19.85 -0.66
N ASN A 52 -15.52 20.82 -1.06
CA ASN A 52 -15.09 21.93 -1.90
C ASN A 52 -14.06 22.82 -1.19
N ASP A 53 -14.25 23.09 0.10
CA ASP A 53 -13.32 23.94 0.87
C ASP A 53 -11.96 23.27 0.96
N PHE A 54 -11.92 21.95 1.16
CA PHE A 54 -10.67 21.17 1.15
C PHE A 54 -10.03 21.15 -0.22
N LYS A 55 -10.81 20.99 -1.28
CA LYS A 55 -10.30 21.05 -2.67
C LYS A 55 -9.68 22.41 -2.99
N ASP A 56 -10.36 23.47 -2.65
CA ASP A 56 -9.89 24.85 -2.86
C ASP A 56 -8.64 25.13 -2.04
N TRP A 57 -8.57 24.64 -0.80
CA TRP A 57 -7.39 24.73 0.04
C TRP A 57 -6.18 23.99 -0.57
N ILE A 58 -6.35 22.80 -1.16
CA ILE A 58 -5.27 22.07 -1.88
C ILE A 58 -4.77 22.92 -3.05
N ILE A 59 -5.68 23.48 -3.87
CA ILE A 59 -5.34 24.31 -5.02
C ILE A 59 -4.58 25.55 -4.58
N GLU A 60 -5.04 26.21 -3.52
CA GLU A 60 -4.39 27.37 -2.93
C GLU A 60 -3.00 27.03 -2.39
N SER A 61 -2.86 25.96 -1.61
CA SER A 61 -1.61 25.47 -1.06
C SER A 61 -0.57 25.19 -2.16
N HIS A 62 -1.03 24.67 -3.30
CA HIS A 62 -0.16 24.44 -4.46
C HIS A 62 0.19 25.74 -5.18
N SER A 63 -0.76 26.62 -5.38
CA SER A 63 -0.58 27.89 -6.12
C SER A 63 0.36 28.86 -5.40
N LYS A 64 0.21 28.98 -4.08
CA LYS A 64 0.99 29.90 -3.23
C LYS A 64 2.30 29.32 -2.69
N ARG A 65 2.68 28.08 -3.08
CA ARG A 65 3.79 27.34 -2.46
C ARG A 65 5.12 28.08 -2.38
N TYR A 66 5.45 28.90 -3.38
CA TYR A 66 6.70 29.68 -3.40
C TYR A 66 6.66 30.95 -2.56
N SER A 67 5.48 31.50 -2.30
CA SER A 67 5.30 32.71 -1.48
C SER A 67 5.00 32.39 -0.02
N SER A 68 4.53 31.16 0.27
CA SER A 68 4.14 30.72 1.62
C SER A 68 5.24 29.94 2.36
N SER A 69 6.42 29.77 1.76
CA SER A 69 7.56 29.08 2.38
C SER A 69 8.86 29.80 2.13
N ASN A 70 9.83 29.57 3.00
CA ASN A 70 11.22 30.03 2.85
C ASN A 70 12.18 28.85 3.06
N LYS A 71 13.49 29.09 2.92
CA LYS A 71 14.50 28.02 3.02
C LYS A 71 14.54 27.29 4.38
N ASP A 72 14.05 27.92 5.43
CA ASP A 72 14.08 27.41 6.82
C ASP A 72 12.71 26.81 7.24
N THR A 73 11.73 26.80 6.35
CA THR A 73 10.43 26.14 6.60
C THR A 73 10.62 24.63 6.65
N PRO A 74 10.22 23.94 7.75
CA PRO A 74 10.32 22.49 7.83
C PRO A 74 9.59 21.80 6.67
N SER A 75 10.17 20.73 6.11
CA SER A 75 9.58 20.01 5.00
C SER A 75 9.34 18.53 5.30
N LEU A 76 8.16 18.06 4.95
CA LEU A 76 7.79 16.65 4.87
C LEU A 76 7.81 16.24 3.40
N GLN A 77 8.66 15.27 3.04
CA GLN A 77 8.64 14.67 1.72
C GLN A 77 8.07 13.26 1.82
N LEU A 78 6.99 12.96 1.10
CA LEU A 78 6.50 11.60 0.92
C LEU A 78 6.94 11.10 -0.45
N TRP A 79 7.98 10.29 -0.48
CA TRP A 79 8.54 9.73 -1.71
C TRP A 79 9.39 8.50 -1.42
N HIS A 80 9.93 7.90 -2.47
CA HIS A 80 10.96 6.87 -2.38
C HIS A 80 12.29 7.47 -1.89
N ILE A 81 13.19 6.64 -1.37
CA ILE A 81 14.53 7.06 -0.98
C ILE A 81 15.27 7.66 -2.19
N ASN A 82 15.16 7.00 -3.35
CA ASN A 82 15.65 7.52 -4.62
C ASN A 82 14.92 8.83 -4.98
N GLY A 83 15.65 9.92 -5.11
CA GLY A 83 15.16 11.27 -5.41
C GLY A 83 14.81 12.10 -4.18
N SER A 84 14.99 11.58 -2.96
CA SER A 84 14.76 12.32 -1.73
C SER A 84 15.93 13.20 -1.29
N GLU A 85 17.08 13.07 -1.93
CA GLU A 85 18.23 13.96 -1.79
C GLU A 85 17.95 15.38 -2.30
N ASN A 86 16.94 15.56 -3.13
CA ASN A 86 16.54 16.85 -3.70
C ASN A 86 15.65 17.62 -2.73
N ARG A 87 16.24 18.47 -1.89
CA ARG A 87 15.55 19.32 -0.91
C ARG A 87 14.99 20.59 -1.55
N ILE A 88 13.86 21.06 -1.02
CA ILE A 88 13.33 22.41 -1.28
C ILE A 88 13.68 23.32 -0.13
N THR A 89 13.49 22.84 1.11
CA THR A 89 13.74 23.58 2.35
C THR A 89 14.42 22.67 3.38
N SER A 90 14.86 23.23 4.50
CA SER A 90 15.51 22.51 5.60
C SER A 90 14.96 23.02 6.94
N PRO A 91 14.71 22.15 7.93
CA PRO A 91 14.98 20.70 7.93
C PRO A 91 14.02 19.89 7.06
N GLN A 92 14.44 18.69 6.60
CA GLN A 92 13.63 17.78 5.82
C GLN A 92 13.41 16.44 6.54
N THR A 93 12.16 16.07 6.70
CA THR A 93 11.74 14.73 7.09
C THR A 93 11.29 13.95 5.86
N LEU A 94 11.94 12.83 5.56
CA LEU A 94 11.48 11.90 4.53
C LEU A 94 10.50 10.91 5.16
N PHE A 95 9.30 10.78 4.59
CA PHE A 95 8.38 9.69 4.86
C PHE A 95 8.36 8.75 3.65
N THR A 96 8.68 7.48 3.84
CA THR A 96 8.86 6.53 2.74
C THR A 96 8.35 5.13 3.06
N PHE A 97 8.15 4.34 2.01
CA PHE A 97 7.82 2.92 2.10
C PHE A 97 9.04 2.12 1.63
N TYR A 98 9.42 1.14 2.41
CA TYR A 98 10.55 0.28 2.08
C TYR A 98 10.17 -1.17 2.35
N GLU A 99 10.34 -2.02 1.35
CA GLU A 99 9.80 -3.38 1.35
C GLU A 99 10.86 -4.47 1.60
N VAL A 100 12.14 -4.17 1.33
CA VAL A 100 13.25 -5.13 1.31
C VAL A 100 14.09 -5.11 2.60
N ASP A 101 15.06 -6.01 2.71
CA ASP A 101 15.82 -6.23 3.94
C ASP A 101 17.31 -5.83 3.87
N SER A 102 17.79 -5.38 2.70
CA SER A 102 19.21 -5.08 2.51
C SER A 102 19.41 -3.66 1.97
N PRO A 103 19.31 -2.62 2.84
CA PRO A 103 19.60 -1.25 2.44
C PRO A 103 21.00 -1.13 1.84
N THR A 104 21.10 -0.57 0.62
CA THR A 104 22.37 -0.35 -0.05
C THR A 104 23.15 0.81 0.58
N GLU A 105 24.45 0.92 0.26
CA GLU A 105 25.23 2.09 0.68
C GLU A 105 24.62 3.40 0.17
N THR A 106 24.11 3.41 -1.07
CA THR A 106 23.43 4.58 -1.64
C THR A 106 22.19 4.95 -0.82
N GLU A 107 21.34 3.97 -0.50
CA GLU A 107 20.13 4.20 0.30
C GLU A 107 20.46 4.68 1.72
N LYS A 108 21.48 4.10 2.35
CA LYS A 108 21.96 4.54 3.68
C LYS A 108 22.51 5.96 3.66
N ASN A 109 23.28 6.30 2.64
CA ASN A 109 23.82 7.66 2.48
C ASN A 109 22.68 8.67 2.31
N ILE A 110 21.70 8.41 1.46
CA ILE A 110 20.54 9.29 1.27
C ILE A 110 19.71 9.37 2.55
N ALA A 111 19.50 8.25 3.26
CA ALA A 111 18.80 8.24 4.53
C ALA A 111 19.49 9.10 5.60
N ASN A 112 20.81 9.02 5.68
CA ASN A 112 21.61 9.83 6.63
C ASN A 112 21.73 11.31 6.25
N LEU A 113 21.43 11.68 5.00
CA LEU A 113 21.30 13.08 4.57
C LEU A 113 20.00 13.73 5.04
N GLN A 114 18.98 12.93 5.42
CA GLN A 114 17.74 13.47 5.94
C GLN A 114 17.93 13.94 7.39
N ASP A 115 17.24 15.01 7.79
CA ASP A 115 17.19 15.40 9.21
C ASP A 115 16.43 14.34 10.02
N ASN A 116 15.35 13.79 9.44
CA ASN A 116 14.65 12.59 9.93
C ASN A 116 14.24 11.70 8.74
N ILE A 117 14.35 10.38 8.90
CA ILE A 117 13.74 9.42 7.99
C ILE A 117 12.67 8.61 8.71
N THR A 118 11.51 8.53 8.12
CA THR A 118 10.33 7.89 8.69
C THR A 118 9.81 6.83 7.74
N PHE A 119 9.61 5.63 8.24
CA PHE A 119 9.06 4.51 7.48
C PHE A 119 7.61 4.25 7.89
N SER A 120 6.80 3.74 6.95
CA SER A 120 5.44 3.28 7.24
C SER A 120 5.39 2.06 8.16
N SER A 121 6.46 1.27 8.26
CA SER A 121 6.52 0.04 9.04
C SER A 121 7.68 -0.02 10.03
N SER A 122 7.49 -0.78 11.11
CA SER A 122 8.54 -1.09 12.09
C SER A 122 9.62 -1.99 11.49
N TYR A 123 9.28 -2.81 10.49
CA TYR A 123 10.21 -3.67 9.78
C TYR A 123 11.27 -2.85 9.03
N ALA A 124 10.84 -1.91 8.20
CA ALA A 124 11.76 -1.03 7.47
C ALA A 124 12.61 -0.18 8.40
N LYS A 125 12.01 0.38 9.48
CA LYS A 125 12.75 1.09 10.52
C LYS A 125 13.90 0.25 11.06
N ARG A 126 13.63 -0.99 11.52
CA ARG A 126 14.66 -1.88 12.07
C ARG A 126 15.79 -2.16 11.06
N ASN A 127 15.47 -2.36 9.79
CA ASN A 127 16.47 -2.62 8.76
C ASN A 127 17.47 -1.46 8.63
N PHE A 128 16.99 -0.23 8.65
CA PHE A 128 17.86 0.96 8.58
C PHE A 128 18.61 1.23 9.88
N GLU A 129 17.99 1.05 11.04
CA GLU A 129 18.67 1.14 12.35
C GLU A 129 19.81 0.11 12.45
N ASN A 130 19.58 -1.13 12.06
CA ASN A 130 20.58 -2.21 12.06
C ASN A 130 21.75 -1.92 11.11
N CYS A 131 21.55 -1.09 10.08
CA CYS A 131 22.59 -0.61 9.18
C CYS A 131 23.29 0.66 9.68
N GLY A 132 22.98 1.15 10.88
CA GLY A 132 23.63 2.31 11.52
C GLY A 132 23.07 3.66 11.08
N CYS A 133 21.95 3.72 10.39
CA CYS A 133 21.27 4.97 10.07
C CYS A 133 20.73 5.65 11.33
N LYS A 134 20.82 6.98 11.37
CA LYS A 134 20.39 7.80 12.51
C LYS A 134 19.03 8.47 12.22
N ASN A 135 18.38 8.96 13.28
CA ASN A 135 17.09 9.68 13.18
C ASN A 135 16.02 8.89 12.40
N VAL A 136 15.97 7.58 12.66
CA VAL A 136 15.05 6.64 11.98
C VAL A 136 13.80 6.47 12.82
N HIS A 137 12.65 6.70 12.22
CA HIS A 137 11.34 6.60 12.87
C HIS A 137 10.42 5.63 12.12
N SER A 138 9.33 5.21 12.79
CA SER A 138 8.22 4.54 12.11
C SER A 138 6.89 5.20 12.46
N VAL A 139 6.11 5.47 11.44
CA VAL A 139 4.77 6.05 11.56
C VAL A 139 3.81 5.20 10.73
N PRO A 140 2.97 4.38 11.39
CA PRO A 140 1.98 3.56 10.72
C PRO A 140 1.00 4.39 9.90
N LEU A 141 0.51 3.83 8.80
CA LEU A 141 -0.55 4.44 8.01
C LEU A 141 -1.91 4.30 8.71
N GLY A 142 -2.84 5.17 8.35
CA GLY A 142 -4.22 5.13 8.79
C GLY A 142 -5.12 4.33 7.83
N PHE A 143 -6.31 3.99 8.32
CA PHE A 143 -7.42 3.56 7.47
C PHE A 143 -7.93 4.77 6.69
N ASP A 144 -8.18 4.58 5.40
CA ASP A 144 -8.63 5.64 4.51
C ASP A 144 -10.13 5.90 4.70
N ASN A 145 -10.49 7.14 5.03
CA ASN A 145 -11.87 7.55 5.28
C ASN A 145 -12.75 7.55 4.00
N ASP A 146 -12.17 7.39 2.82
CA ASP A 146 -12.93 7.19 1.59
C ASP A 146 -13.53 5.78 1.52
N PHE A 147 -12.99 4.84 2.29
CA PHE A 147 -13.51 3.47 2.40
C PHE A 147 -14.48 3.36 3.59
N TYR A 148 -15.56 2.64 3.37
CA TYR A 148 -16.59 2.41 4.37
C TYR A 148 -17.30 1.10 4.12
N ILE A 149 -17.78 0.48 5.18
CA ILE A 149 -18.51 -0.79 5.11
C ILE A 149 -19.84 -0.57 4.40
N THR A 150 -20.10 -1.40 3.41
CA THR A 150 -21.37 -1.45 2.68
C THR A 150 -21.88 -2.89 2.65
N ASN A 151 -23.16 -3.05 2.32
CA ASN A 151 -23.74 -4.37 2.03
C ASN A 151 -23.56 -4.76 0.55
N LYS A 152 -22.56 -4.16 -0.15
CA LYS A 152 -22.30 -4.46 -1.56
C LYS A 152 -21.89 -5.91 -1.72
N LYS A 153 -22.64 -6.64 -2.52
CA LYS A 153 -22.38 -8.02 -2.90
C LYS A 153 -22.75 -8.20 -4.36
N TYR A 154 -21.88 -8.81 -5.15
CA TYR A 154 -22.15 -9.08 -6.57
C TYR A 154 -22.52 -10.52 -6.82
N LEU A 155 -22.13 -11.44 -5.93
CA LEU A 155 -22.26 -12.88 -6.08
C LEU A 155 -22.76 -13.45 -4.76
N GLU A 156 -24.04 -13.78 -4.69
CA GLU A 156 -24.68 -14.23 -3.43
C GLU A 156 -24.48 -15.72 -3.17
N ASP A 157 -24.40 -16.52 -4.24
CA ASP A 157 -24.36 -17.99 -4.15
C ASP A 157 -22.96 -18.58 -4.30
N LYS A 158 -21.91 -17.75 -4.13
CA LYS A 158 -20.51 -18.17 -4.32
C LYS A 158 -19.63 -17.63 -3.21
N ILE A 159 -18.56 -18.37 -2.92
CA ILE A 159 -17.43 -17.82 -2.16
C ILE A 159 -16.60 -16.94 -3.09
N HIS A 160 -16.54 -15.65 -2.78
CA HIS A 160 -15.92 -14.65 -3.62
C HIS A 160 -14.55 -14.22 -3.08
N PHE A 161 -13.48 -14.61 -3.78
CA PHE A 161 -12.12 -14.20 -3.49
C PHE A 161 -11.75 -12.94 -4.28
N GLY A 162 -10.98 -12.05 -3.65
CA GLY A 162 -10.42 -10.85 -4.28
C GLY A 162 -8.90 -10.87 -4.28
N LEU A 163 -8.30 -10.45 -5.39
CA LEU A 163 -6.86 -10.20 -5.49
C LEU A 163 -6.65 -8.79 -6.03
N ILE A 164 -6.21 -7.88 -5.15
CA ILE A 164 -6.14 -6.44 -5.42
C ILE A 164 -4.70 -5.96 -5.28
N GLY A 165 -4.19 -5.30 -6.31
CA GLY A 165 -2.83 -4.75 -6.31
C GLY A 165 -2.19 -4.84 -7.68
N LYS A 166 -0.89 -4.50 -7.80
CA LYS A 166 -0.17 -4.64 -9.06
C LYS A 166 0.30 -6.07 -9.27
N PHE A 167 0.32 -6.51 -10.53
CA PHE A 167 0.98 -7.78 -10.89
C PHE A 167 2.49 -7.64 -10.71
N GLU A 168 3.02 -8.16 -9.61
CA GLU A 168 4.44 -8.09 -9.24
C GLU A 168 4.91 -9.42 -8.62
N LYS A 169 6.21 -9.74 -8.81
CA LYS A 169 6.84 -10.93 -8.21
C LYS A 169 6.71 -10.92 -6.69
N ARG A 170 7.04 -9.79 -6.04
CA ARG A 170 7.00 -9.66 -4.58
C ARG A 170 5.61 -9.82 -3.97
N LYS A 171 4.56 -9.57 -4.76
CA LYS A 171 3.15 -9.77 -4.36
C LYS A 171 2.67 -11.21 -4.56
N HIS A 172 3.52 -12.09 -5.04
CA HIS A 172 3.19 -13.47 -5.38
C HIS A 172 2.01 -13.63 -6.34
N THR A 173 1.68 -12.59 -7.13
CA THR A 173 0.46 -12.55 -7.94
C THR A 173 0.33 -13.78 -8.84
N ALA A 174 1.42 -14.17 -9.54
CA ALA A 174 1.40 -15.37 -10.39
C ALA A 174 1.21 -16.66 -9.58
N LYS A 175 1.86 -16.79 -8.41
CA LYS A 175 1.71 -17.96 -7.52
C LYS A 175 0.28 -18.10 -7.00
N ILE A 176 -0.34 -16.98 -6.60
CA ILE A 176 -1.71 -16.95 -6.09
C ILE A 176 -2.69 -17.36 -7.19
N LEU A 177 -2.55 -16.79 -8.40
CA LEU A 177 -3.38 -17.17 -9.56
C LEU A 177 -3.28 -18.65 -9.86
N LYS A 178 -2.05 -19.20 -9.91
CA LYS A 178 -1.81 -20.62 -10.18
C LYS A 178 -2.39 -21.51 -9.09
N ALA A 179 -2.20 -21.19 -7.83
CA ALA A 179 -2.73 -21.94 -6.70
C ALA A 179 -4.27 -21.92 -6.68
N TRP A 180 -4.86 -20.76 -6.92
CA TRP A 180 -6.32 -20.63 -6.95
C TRP A 180 -6.93 -21.42 -8.12
N ALA A 181 -6.34 -21.29 -9.31
CA ALA A 181 -6.79 -22.03 -10.49
C ALA A 181 -6.64 -23.54 -10.33
N SER A 182 -5.58 -24.01 -9.67
CA SER A 182 -5.39 -25.46 -9.45
C SER A 182 -6.41 -26.06 -8.48
N LYS A 183 -6.87 -25.25 -7.48
CA LYS A 183 -7.83 -25.71 -6.48
C LYS A 183 -9.28 -25.55 -6.95
N TYR A 184 -9.62 -24.38 -7.49
CA TYR A 184 -11.01 -23.98 -7.75
C TYR A 184 -11.32 -23.75 -9.23
N GLY A 185 -10.35 -23.89 -10.11
CA GLY A 185 -10.57 -23.68 -11.54
C GLY A 185 -11.75 -24.50 -12.07
N ASN A 186 -12.70 -23.83 -12.75
CA ASN A 186 -13.96 -24.41 -13.27
C ASN A 186 -14.94 -24.96 -12.21
N ASN A 187 -14.70 -24.73 -10.91
CA ASN A 187 -15.72 -24.95 -9.88
C ASN A 187 -16.47 -23.63 -9.65
N TYR A 188 -17.69 -23.54 -10.13
CA TYR A 188 -18.50 -22.33 -10.14
C TYR A 188 -19.12 -21.95 -8.79
N ASP A 189 -18.90 -22.74 -7.73
CA ASP A 189 -19.21 -22.34 -6.35
C ASP A 189 -18.22 -21.29 -5.82
N TYR A 190 -17.13 -21.08 -6.56
CA TYR A 190 -16.06 -20.12 -6.23
C TYR A 190 -15.85 -19.13 -7.36
N GLN A 191 -15.52 -17.90 -7.01
CA GLN A 191 -15.14 -16.84 -7.93
C GLN A 191 -13.87 -16.15 -7.45
N LEU A 192 -12.93 -15.89 -8.36
CA LEU A 192 -11.82 -14.98 -8.14
C LEU A 192 -12.00 -13.72 -8.98
N THR A 193 -12.01 -12.56 -8.34
CA THR A 193 -11.96 -11.27 -9.03
C THR A 193 -10.60 -10.63 -8.81
N CYS A 194 -9.91 -10.36 -9.90
CA CYS A 194 -8.56 -9.79 -9.93
C CYS A 194 -8.58 -8.34 -10.39
N CYS A 195 -8.13 -7.42 -9.57
CA CYS A 195 -7.80 -6.04 -9.94
C CYS A 195 -6.27 -5.88 -9.80
N ILE A 196 -5.53 -6.41 -10.79
CA ILE A 196 -4.07 -6.60 -10.71
C ILE A 196 -3.30 -5.90 -11.82
N THR A 197 -3.92 -4.93 -12.49
CA THR A 197 -3.26 -4.16 -13.55
C THR A 197 -1.99 -3.48 -13.02
N ASN A 198 -0.88 -3.69 -13.73
CA ASN A 198 0.36 -2.97 -13.47
C ASN A 198 0.49 -1.84 -14.50
N PRO A 199 0.45 -0.55 -14.07
CA PRO A 199 0.49 0.58 -15.00
C PRO A 199 1.83 0.74 -15.74
N PHE A 200 2.85 -0.01 -15.32
CA PHE A 200 4.17 -0.02 -15.99
C PHE A 200 4.30 -1.10 -17.07
N TYR A 201 3.30 -1.95 -17.21
CA TYR A 201 3.24 -2.96 -18.27
C TYR A 201 2.31 -2.50 -19.39
N LYS A 202 2.71 -2.78 -20.62
CA LYS A 202 1.80 -2.66 -21.77
C LYS A 202 0.71 -3.74 -21.68
N PRO A 203 -0.47 -3.53 -22.30
CA PRO A 203 -1.55 -4.51 -22.26
C PRO A 203 -1.12 -5.92 -22.69
N GLU A 204 -0.28 -6.02 -23.74
CA GLU A 204 0.24 -7.29 -24.24
C GLU A 204 1.12 -7.99 -23.21
N GLN A 205 1.96 -7.24 -22.49
CA GLN A 205 2.81 -7.78 -21.41
C GLN A 205 1.97 -8.29 -20.24
N MET A 206 0.91 -7.56 -19.88
CA MET A 206 -0.04 -8.01 -18.84
C MET A 206 -0.73 -9.30 -19.25
N ASN A 207 -1.24 -9.38 -20.49
CA ASN A 207 -1.90 -10.58 -20.99
C ASN A 207 -0.95 -11.78 -21.02
N GLN A 208 0.29 -11.59 -21.47
CA GLN A 208 1.33 -12.63 -21.45
C GLN A 208 1.65 -13.09 -20.02
N ALA A 209 1.79 -12.17 -19.06
CA ALA A 209 2.07 -12.49 -17.67
C ALA A 209 0.93 -13.30 -17.02
N ILE A 210 -0.32 -12.93 -17.28
CA ILE A 210 -1.50 -13.67 -16.82
C ILE A 210 -1.57 -15.06 -17.48
N ALA A 211 -1.39 -15.14 -18.80
CA ALA A 211 -1.40 -16.41 -19.52
C ALA A 211 -0.30 -17.35 -19.00
N HIS A 212 0.90 -16.81 -18.73
CA HIS A 212 1.99 -17.60 -18.14
C HIS A 212 1.65 -18.10 -16.73
N ALA A 213 1.05 -17.25 -15.88
CA ALA A 213 0.63 -17.61 -14.52
C ALA A 213 -0.44 -18.72 -14.51
N LEU A 214 -1.26 -18.80 -15.55
CA LEU A 214 -2.34 -19.79 -15.71
C LEU A 214 -1.97 -20.96 -16.65
N ASP A 215 -0.67 -21.13 -16.97
CA ASP A 215 -0.18 -22.17 -17.89
C ASP A 215 -0.95 -22.20 -19.24
N GLY A 216 -1.31 -21.00 -19.76
CA GLY A 216 -2.05 -20.81 -21.00
C GLY A 216 -3.52 -21.18 -20.94
N LYS A 217 -4.06 -21.55 -19.77
CA LYS A 217 -5.46 -21.92 -19.59
C LYS A 217 -6.33 -20.73 -19.26
N SER A 218 -7.62 -20.82 -19.57
CA SER A 218 -8.64 -19.87 -19.14
C SER A 218 -9.67 -20.56 -18.26
N TYR A 219 -10.19 -19.81 -17.30
CA TYR A 219 -11.16 -20.30 -16.32
C TYR A 219 -12.33 -19.34 -16.26
N GLY A 220 -13.57 -19.87 -16.40
CA GLY A 220 -14.78 -19.05 -16.43
C GLY A 220 -15.13 -18.39 -15.08
N ASN A 221 -14.48 -18.82 -14.00
CA ASN A 221 -14.66 -18.31 -12.65
C ASN A 221 -13.45 -17.47 -12.15
N ILE A 222 -12.61 -16.99 -13.08
CA ILE A 222 -11.60 -15.97 -12.81
C ILE A 222 -11.91 -14.74 -13.67
N SER A 223 -12.16 -13.61 -13.04
CA SER A 223 -12.43 -12.33 -13.71
C SER A 223 -11.29 -11.36 -13.51
N PHE A 224 -10.85 -10.71 -14.58
CA PHE A 224 -9.84 -9.66 -14.54
C PHE A 224 -10.50 -8.32 -14.80
N LEU A 225 -10.51 -7.45 -13.78
CA LEU A 225 -11.03 -6.11 -13.90
C LEU A 225 -9.97 -5.17 -14.50
N PRO A 226 -10.39 -4.15 -15.27
CA PRO A 226 -9.51 -3.06 -15.66
C PRO A 226 -9.04 -2.30 -14.40
N TYR A 227 -8.12 -1.36 -14.60
CA TYR A 227 -7.74 -0.43 -13.55
C TYR A 227 -8.97 0.35 -13.05
N LEU A 228 -9.26 0.25 -11.76
CA LEU A 228 -10.33 1.00 -11.10
C LEU A 228 -9.83 2.41 -10.83
N LYS A 229 -10.55 3.41 -11.35
CA LYS A 229 -10.07 4.80 -11.39
C LYS A 229 -10.32 5.55 -10.09
N THR A 230 -11.31 5.12 -9.31
CA THR A 230 -11.78 5.85 -8.14
C THR A 230 -11.75 4.99 -6.88
N ASN A 231 -11.54 5.63 -5.74
CA ASN A 231 -11.62 4.96 -4.44
C ASN A 231 -13.00 4.35 -4.18
N SER A 232 -14.07 4.92 -4.74
CA SER A 232 -15.41 4.34 -4.64
C SER A 232 -15.52 2.99 -5.34
N GLU A 233 -14.96 2.86 -6.56
CA GLU A 233 -14.94 1.57 -7.28
C GLU A 233 -14.10 0.53 -6.53
N VAL A 234 -12.97 0.95 -5.97
CA VAL A 234 -12.12 0.06 -5.15
C VAL A 234 -12.85 -0.35 -3.87
N ASN A 235 -13.55 0.59 -3.20
CA ASN A 235 -14.36 0.29 -2.02
C ASN A 235 -15.49 -0.71 -2.33
N ASP A 236 -16.15 -0.55 -3.45
CA ASP A 236 -17.20 -1.48 -3.90
C ASP A 236 -16.64 -2.90 -4.10
N LEU A 237 -15.48 -3.04 -4.75
CA LEU A 237 -14.83 -4.33 -4.92
C LEU A 237 -14.42 -4.95 -3.58
N MET A 238 -13.78 -4.17 -2.69
CA MET A 238 -13.37 -4.65 -1.37
C MET A 238 -14.55 -5.10 -0.50
N ASN A 239 -15.69 -4.42 -0.61
CA ASN A 239 -16.92 -4.83 0.10
C ASN A 239 -17.56 -6.06 -0.53
N ALA A 240 -17.45 -6.27 -1.83
CA ALA A 240 -18.09 -7.35 -2.55
C ALA A 240 -17.42 -8.72 -2.35
N VAL A 241 -16.11 -8.75 -2.03
CA VAL A 241 -15.40 -10.01 -1.80
C VAL A 241 -15.65 -10.55 -0.38
N ASP A 242 -15.56 -11.85 -0.22
CA ASP A 242 -15.63 -12.52 1.09
C ASP A 242 -14.20 -12.66 1.68
N ILE A 243 -13.24 -13.03 0.83
CA ILE A 243 -11.86 -13.31 1.22
C ILE A 243 -10.90 -12.48 0.36
N ASP A 244 -9.99 -11.76 0.99
CA ASP A 244 -8.90 -11.04 0.32
C ASP A 244 -7.61 -11.88 0.29
N LEU A 245 -6.99 -11.96 -0.89
CA LEU A 245 -5.71 -12.66 -1.13
C LEU A 245 -4.51 -11.72 -1.21
N SER A 246 -4.73 -10.40 -1.17
CA SER A 246 -3.67 -9.39 -1.38
C SER A 246 -2.61 -9.39 -0.27
N GLY A 247 -2.94 -9.98 0.88
CA GLY A 247 -2.03 -10.13 2.02
C GLY A 247 -0.97 -11.21 1.85
N LEU A 248 -1.05 -12.06 0.83
CA LEU A 248 -0.03 -13.08 0.55
C LEU A 248 1.27 -12.50 -0.06
N SER A 249 1.45 -11.21 -0.05
CA SER A 249 2.67 -10.54 -0.53
C SER A 249 3.87 -10.81 0.37
N GLY A 250 5.03 -11.09 -0.23
CA GLY A 250 6.28 -11.40 0.47
C GLY A 250 7.13 -10.19 0.86
N ALA A 251 6.79 -8.99 0.37
CA ALA A 251 7.53 -7.76 0.68
C ALA A 251 6.62 -6.53 0.53
N GLU A 252 6.34 -5.85 1.64
CA GLU A 252 5.43 -4.69 1.66
C GLU A 252 5.90 -3.60 2.63
N GLY A 253 5.69 -2.35 2.23
CA GLY A 253 5.85 -1.20 3.12
C GLY A 253 4.66 -0.99 4.06
N TRP A 254 3.43 -1.37 3.66
CA TRP A 254 2.22 -1.41 4.49
C TRP A 254 1.19 -2.43 4.00
N ASN A 255 1.02 -2.59 2.69
CA ASN A 255 -0.01 -3.36 2.01
C ASN A 255 -1.42 -2.75 2.19
N LEU A 256 -1.63 -1.57 1.63
CA LEU A 256 -2.92 -0.85 1.70
C LEU A 256 -4.13 -1.70 1.27
N PRO A 257 -4.09 -2.49 0.17
CA PRO A 257 -5.23 -3.29 -0.22
C PRO A 257 -5.69 -4.27 0.86
N SER A 258 -4.77 -5.09 1.38
CA SER A 258 -5.13 -6.09 2.39
C SER A 258 -5.49 -5.46 3.73
N PHE A 259 -4.77 -4.41 4.15
CA PHE A 259 -5.10 -3.65 5.34
C PHE A 259 -6.53 -3.07 5.28
N ASN A 260 -6.89 -2.44 4.15
CA ASN A 260 -8.22 -1.85 4.00
C ASN A 260 -9.32 -2.93 3.90
N CYS A 261 -9.10 -4.03 3.17
CA CYS A 261 -10.04 -5.17 3.15
C CYS A 261 -10.30 -5.71 4.56
N THR A 262 -9.23 -5.94 5.33
CA THR A 262 -9.34 -6.39 6.73
C THR A 262 -10.11 -5.40 7.59
N ALA A 263 -9.81 -4.11 7.46
CA ALA A 263 -10.48 -3.04 8.20
C ALA A 263 -11.95 -2.85 7.78
N LEU A 264 -12.32 -3.24 6.56
CA LEU A 264 -13.72 -3.30 6.10
C LEU A 264 -14.47 -4.56 6.58
N GLY A 265 -13.84 -5.37 7.45
CA GLY A 265 -14.48 -6.56 8.03
C GLY A 265 -14.38 -7.81 7.15
N LYS A 266 -13.49 -7.82 6.15
CA LYS A 266 -13.21 -9.00 5.33
C LYS A 266 -12.10 -9.84 5.94
N TRP A 267 -12.11 -11.13 5.68
CA TRP A 267 -11.03 -12.01 6.08
C TRP A 267 -9.92 -11.97 5.02
N SER A 268 -8.76 -11.46 5.41
CA SER A 268 -7.57 -11.45 4.54
C SER A 268 -6.65 -12.61 4.90
N ILE A 269 -6.12 -13.31 3.88
CA ILE A 269 -5.00 -14.24 4.04
C ILE A 269 -3.73 -13.42 3.99
N VAL A 270 -2.93 -13.44 5.07
CA VAL A 270 -1.79 -12.54 5.22
C VAL A 270 -0.53 -13.33 5.55
N LEU A 271 0.52 -13.14 4.74
CA LEU A 271 1.83 -13.68 5.03
C LEU A 271 2.45 -12.94 6.23
N ASN A 272 2.83 -13.68 7.26
CA ASN A 272 3.31 -13.14 8.55
C ASN A 272 4.74 -12.60 8.41
N CYS A 273 4.90 -11.49 7.70
CA CYS A 273 6.21 -10.90 7.41
C CYS A 273 6.12 -9.40 7.16
N THR A 274 7.28 -8.76 7.11
CA THR A 274 7.48 -7.34 6.76
C THR A 274 6.54 -6.39 7.51
N SER A 275 5.85 -5.49 6.82
CA SER A 275 4.93 -4.53 7.43
C SER A 275 3.64 -5.14 7.98
N HIS A 276 3.29 -6.35 7.55
CA HIS A 276 2.11 -7.04 8.05
C HIS A 276 2.18 -7.25 9.57
N LEU A 277 3.40 -7.45 10.12
CA LEU A 277 3.64 -7.59 11.56
C LEU A 277 3.17 -6.41 12.42
N ASP A 278 2.93 -5.25 11.81
CA ASP A 278 2.49 -4.06 12.54
C ASP A 278 0.98 -4.02 12.78
N TRP A 279 0.19 -4.72 11.94
CA TRP A 279 -1.27 -4.62 11.99
C TRP A 279 -2.03 -5.95 11.94
N ALA A 280 -1.44 -7.00 11.36
CA ALA A 280 -2.07 -8.31 11.23
C ALA A 280 -1.72 -9.21 12.41
N ASP A 281 -2.72 -9.92 12.94
CA ASP A 281 -2.57 -10.97 13.94
C ASP A 281 -3.64 -12.07 13.71
N SER A 282 -3.53 -13.18 14.43
CA SER A 282 -4.43 -14.33 14.27
C SER A 282 -5.89 -14.03 14.67
N SER A 283 -6.17 -12.91 15.31
CA SER A 283 -7.53 -12.51 15.67
C SER A 283 -8.24 -11.74 14.56
N ASN A 284 -7.47 -11.13 13.64
CA ASN A 284 -7.99 -10.26 12.58
C ASN A 284 -7.63 -10.72 11.16
N CYS A 285 -6.76 -11.70 10.99
CA CYS A 285 -6.32 -12.23 9.70
C CYS A 285 -6.15 -13.75 9.75
N ILE A 286 -6.15 -14.38 8.58
CA ILE A 286 -5.71 -15.76 8.40
C ILE A 286 -4.20 -15.72 8.17
N LEU A 287 -3.42 -15.76 9.26
CA LEU A 287 -1.96 -15.69 9.18
C LEU A 287 -1.37 -16.95 8.57
N VAL A 288 -0.33 -16.75 7.76
CA VAL A 288 0.47 -17.80 7.12
C VAL A 288 1.94 -17.51 7.39
N GLU A 289 2.65 -18.50 7.92
CA GLU A 289 4.10 -18.39 8.10
C GLU A 289 4.81 -18.58 6.75
N PRO A 290 5.79 -17.73 6.39
CA PRO A 290 6.58 -17.92 5.19
C PRO A 290 7.46 -19.17 5.27
N ASP A 291 7.83 -19.74 4.11
CA ASP A 291 8.74 -20.90 4.04
C ASP A 291 10.21 -20.48 4.05
N GLY A 292 10.50 -19.19 3.90
CA GLY A 292 11.87 -18.68 3.89
C GLY A 292 11.97 -17.38 3.11
N LYS A 293 13.16 -17.07 2.62
CA LYS A 293 13.44 -15.88 1.81
C LYS A 293 14.04 -16.28 0.48
N ILE A 294 13.69 -15.53 -0.56
CA ILE A 294 14.26 -15.64 -1.91
C ILE A 294 14.67 -14.25 -2.41
N PRO A 295 15.61 -14.15 -3.37
CA PRO A 295 15.94 -12.88 -4.00
C PRO A 295 14.71 -12.21 -4.61
N ILE A 296 14.53 -10.91 -4.33
CA ILE A 296 13.37 -10.15 -4.78
C ILE A 296 13.37 -9.84 -6.28
N TYR A 297 14.53 -9.93 -6.92
CA TYR A 297 14.78 -9.40 -8.27
C TYR A 297 13.76 -9.85 -9.31
N ASP A 298 13.16 -8.89 -10.00
CA ASP A 298 12.16 -9.09 -11.06
C ASP A 298 12.62 -8.51 -12.41
N GLY A 299 13.78 -7.86 -12.44
CA GLY A 299 14.35 -7.24 -13.64
C GLY A 299 13.70 -5.91 -14.06
N VAL A 300 12.64 -5.49 -13.38
CA VAL A 300 11.90 -4.25 -13.66
C VAL A 300 12.12 -3.22 -12.54
N PHE A 301 11.57 -3.47 -11.36
CA PHE A 301 11.67 -2.59 -10.19
C PHE A 301 12.82 -2.95 -9.27
N PHE A 302 13.11 -4.25 -9.19
CA PHE A 302 14.15 -4.82 -8.35
C PHE A 302 15.20 -5.45 -9.27
N LYS A 303 16.25 -4.69 -9.58
CA LYS A 303 17.34 -5.13 -10.47
C LYS A 303 18.54 -5.54 -9.62
N GLU A 304 19.02 -6.75 -9.81
CA GLU A 304 20.20 -7.26 -9.13
C GLU A 304 21.42 -6.35 -9.35
N GLY A 305 22.17 -6.04 -8.29
CA GLY A 305 23.33 -5.15 -8.33
C GLY A 305 23.02 -3.68 -8.55
N GLY A 306 21.75 -3.28 -8.51
CA GLY A 306 21.34 -1.89 -8.60
C GLY A 306 21.68 -1.08 -7.35
N ALA A 307 21.68 0.26 -7.48
CA ALA A 307 21.95 1.17 -6.36
C ALA A 307 20.82 1.24 -5.33
N PHE A 308 19.64 0.70 -5.63
CA PHE A 308 18.43 0.74 -4.80
C PHE A 308 17.72 -0.61 -4.79
N ASN A 309 16.91 -0.84 -3.75
CA ASN A 309 15.96 -1.97 -3.65
C ASN A 309 16.64 -3.32 -3.78
N GLN A 310 17.67 -3.56 -2.97
CA GLN A 310 18.38 -4.85 -2.93
C GLN A 310 17.91 -5.71 -1.78
N GLY A 311 18.04 -7.05 -1.93
CA GLY A 311 17.78 -8.01 -0.87
C GLY A 311 16.75 -9.07 -1.24
N SER A 312 15.97 -9.45 -0.24
CA SER A 312 15.10 -10.60 -0.29
C SER A 312 13.64 -10.25 -0.06
N MET A 313 12.77 -11.12 -0.53
CA MET A 313 11.37 -11.19 -0.17
C MET A 313 11.08 -12.51 0.53
N TYR A 314 10.07 -12.55 1.35
CA TYR A 314 9.58 -13.80 1.94
C TYR A 314 8.83 -14.61 0.88
N ASP A 315 9.02 -15.92 0.91
CA ASP A 315 8.40 -16.85 -0.03
C ASP A 315 7.37 -17.75 0.65
N ILE A 316 6.50 -18.34 -0.17
CA ILE A 316 5.45 -19.27 0.25
C ILE A 316 5.27 -20.33 -0.84
N SER A 317 5.15 -21.60 -0.44
CA SER A 317 4.90 -22.71 -1.34
C SER A 317 3.46 -22.72 -1.87
N HIS A 318 3.30 -23.37 -3.01
CA HIS A 318 2.02 -23.56 -3.66
C HIS A 318 1.04 -24.33 -2.76
N GLU A 319 1.52 -25.39 -2.12
CA GLU A 319 0.75 -26.27 -1.23
C GLU A 319 0.23 -25.49 -0.03
N LYS A 320 1.08 -24.68 0.58
CA LYS A 320 0.71 -23.86 1.74
C LYS A 320 -0.32 -22.78 1.38
N ILE A 321 -0.25 -22.20 0.18
CA ILE A 321 -1.30 -21.28 -0.32
C ILE A 321 -2.64 -22.03 -0.40
N ILE A 322 -2.65 -23.25 -0.95
CA ILE A 322 -3.88 -24.06 -1.08
C ILE A 322 -4.47 -24.40 0.30
N GLU A 323 -3.65 -24.82 1.25
CA GLU A 323 -4.09 -25.11 2.63
C GLU A 323 -4.75 -23.90 3.29
N THR A 324 -4.24 -22.69 3.02
CA THR A 324 -4.85 -21.48 3.56
C THR A 324 -6.20 -21.15 2.94
N PHE A 325 -6.43 -21.50 1.70
CA PHE A 325 -7.76 -21.34 1.09
C PHE A 325 -8.82 -22.18 1.82
N GLU A 326 -8.50 -23.41 2.23
CA GLU A 326 -9.40 -24.26 3.00
C GLU A 326 -9.76 -23.69 4.38
N ARG A 327 -8.81 -22.99 4.99
CA ARG A 327 -9.06 -22.27 6.24
C ARG A 327 -9.97 -21.06 6.00
N ALA A 328 -9.76 -20.37 4.88
CA ALA A 328 -10.51 -19.17 4.52
C ALA A 328 -11.96 -19.46 4.14
N GLU A 329 -12.23 -20.57 3.44
CA GLU A 329 -13.59 -21.00 3.07
C GLU A 329 -14.51 -21.05 4.30
N LYS A 330 -14.01 -21.52 5.44
CA LYS A 330 -14.78 -21.64 6.69
C LYS A 330 -15.16 -20.28 7.28
N LEU A 331 -14.53 -19.22 6.84
CA LEU A 331 -14.75 -17.86 7.32
C LEU A 331 -15.47 -16.98 6.28
N ALA A 332 -15.69 -17.51 5.07
CA ALA A 332 -16.42 -16.81 4.04
C ALA A 332 -17.84 -16.45 4.51
N GLY A 333 -18.26 -15.23 4.24
CA GLY A 333 -19.55 -14.72 4.69
C GLY A 333 -19.63 -14.34 6.18
N HIS A 334 -18.62 -14.61 6.98
CA HIS A 334 -18.57 -14.18 8.39
C HIS A 334 -17.84 -12.84 8.52
N GLU A 335 -18.46 -11.92 9.26
CA GLU A 335 -17.87 -10.61 9.52
C GLU A 335 -16.60 -10.70 10.38
N ASN A 336 -15.53 -10.04 9.96
CA ASN A 336 -14.30 -9.93 10.71
C ASN A 336 -14.34 -8.73 11.68
N LYS A 337 -14.99 -8.91 12.82
CA LYS A 337 -15.17 -7.86 13.84
C LYS A 337 -13.85 -7.30 14.40
N ASN A 338 -12.81 -8.12 14.48
CA ASN A 338 -11.49 -7.67 14.93
C ASN A 338 -10.76 -6.88 13.85
N GLY A 339 -10.95 -7.23 12.58
CA GLY A 339 -10.48 -6.43 11.46
C GLY A 339 -11.06 -5.02 11.49
N ILE A 340 -12.36 -4.86 11.73
CA ILE A 340 -13.02 -3.54 11.83
C ILE A 340 -12.39 -2.65 12.91
N LYS A 341 -11.87 -3.22 14.00
CA LYS A 341 -11.19 -2.44 15.05
C LYS A 341 -9.93 -1.72 14.56
N LEU A 342 -9.34 -2.18 13.44
CA LEU A 342 -8.19 -1.52 12.82
C LEU A 342 -8.50 -0.08 12.39
N GLN A 343 -9.74 0.22 11.97
CA GLN A 343 -10.18 1.59 11.63
C GLN A 343 -9.96 2.58 12.77
N LYS A 344 -10.17 2.15 14.03
CA LYS A 344 -9.97 2.99 15.24
C LYS A 344 -8.53 2.94 15.75
N LYS A 345 -7.86 1.80 15.58
CA LYS A 345 -6.46 1.61 15.99
C LYS A 345 -5.52 2.45 15.13
N PHE A 346 -5.72 2.44 13.81
CA PHE A 346 -4.91 3.12 12.81
C PHE A 346 -5.76 4.18 12.08
N THR A 347 -5.51 5.45 12.37
CA THR A 347 -6.20 6.58 11.73
C THR A 347 -5.18 7.54 11.14
N TYR A 348 -5.52 8.19 10.02
CA TYR A 348 -4.64 9.21 9.43
C TYR A 348 -4.42 10.39 10.38
N LYS A 349 -5.37 10.70 11.27
CA LYS A 349 -5.16 11.67 12.35
C LYS A 349 -3.98 11.29 13.26
N LYS A 350 -3.86 10.01 13.64
CA LYS A 350 -2.71 9.51 14.44
C LYS A 350 -1.43 9.54 13.63
N THR A 351 -1.49 9.17 12.35
CA THR A 351 -0.37 9.25 11.40
C THR A 351 0.14 10.67 11.29
N PHE A 352 -0.74 11.62 10.97
CA PHE A 352 -0.41 13.02 10.83
C PHE A 352 0.18 13.62 12.10
N ASN A 353 -0.45 13.38 13.26
CA ASN A 353 0.03 13.89 14.53
C ASN A 353 1.43 13.37 14.90
N LYS A 354 1.76 12.11 14.54
CA LYS A 354 3.11 11.56 14.75
C LYS A 354 4.11 12.19 13.78
N LEU A 355 3.75 12.35 12.52
CA LEU A 355 4.60 13.03 11.53
C LEU A 355 4.86 14.47 11.94
N LEU A 356 3.85 15.19 12.38
CA LEU A 356 3.98 16.59 12.80
C LEU A 356 4.93 16.76 13.99
N LYS A 357 4.91 15.85 14.98
CA LYS A 357 5.83 15.84 16.12
C LYS A 357 7.29 15.56 15.74
N ILE A 358 7.52 14.84 14.63
CA ILE A 358 8.87 14.59 14.11
C ILE A 358 9.34 15.78 13.27
N LEU A 359 8.42 16.39 12.53
CA LEU A 359 8.68 17.47 11.63
C LEU A 359 8.95 18.80 12.36
N ILE A 360 8.19 19.05 13.43
CA ILE A 360 8.24 20.27 14.25
C ILE A 360 8.32 19.82 15.71
N PRO A 361 9.55 19.51 16.20
CA PRO A 361 9.79 18.98 17.55
C PRO A 361 9.48 20.00 18.66
#